data_ea18b7e32da24153685d1f2eef5f9939
#
_entry.id   ea18b7e32da24153685d1f2eef5f9939
#
_cell.length_a   1.000
_cell.length_b   1.000
_cell.length_c   1.000
_cell.angle_alpha   90.00
_cell.angle_beta   90.00
_cell.angle_gamma   90.00
#
_symmetry.space_group_name_H-M   'P 1'
#
loop_
_entity.id
_entity.type
_entity.pdbx_description
1 polymer ?
#
loop_
_entity_poly.entity_id
_entity_poly.type
_entity_poly.pdbx_seq_one_letter_code
_entity_poly.pdbx_strand_id
1 'polypeptide(L)'
;KDAVLKAAEDGAQMVLCTGGMSVDPDDRTPGAIRELGAKIITYGAPVLPGAMFLLAYYSPGNGIPDVPVMGLPGCVMYAERTVFDLILPRVLAKDKIDDIEDYGQGGLCLGCEICVFPECGFGK
;
A
#
# COMPACT_ATOMS: atom_id res chain seq x y z
N LYS A 1 16.09 -3.02 2.67
CA LYS A 1 16.13 -2.19 3.87
C LYS A 1 16.99 -0.95 3.65
N ASP A 2 18.28 -1.08 3.39
CA ASP A 2 19.22 0.04 3.29
C ASP A 2 18.85 1.06 2.20
N ALA A 3 18.32 0.59 1.09
CA ALA A 3 17.83 1.46 0.02
C ALA A 3 16.66 2.36 0.46
N VAL A 4 15.75 1.85 1.31
CA VAL A 4 14.63 2.63 1.85
C VAL A 4 15.13 3.67 2.84
N LEU A 5 16.05 3.28 3.75
CA LEU A 5 16.68 4.19 4.69
C LEU A 5 17.39 5.33 3.95
N LYS A 6 18.20 4.98 2.96
CA LYS A 6 18.92 5.96 2.14
C LYS A 6 17.95 6.91 1.42
N ALA A 7 16.88 6.39 0.83
CA ALA A 7 15.88 7.23 0.17
C ALA A 7 15.24 8.23 1.14
N ALA A 8 14.91 7.79 2.36
CA ALA A 8 14.36 8.66 3.39
C ALA A 8 15.38 9.73 3.86
N GLU A 9 16.65 9.34 4.03
CA GLU A 9 17.75 10.27 4.36
C GLU A 9 17.98 11.29 3.25
N ASP A 10 17.87 10.88 1.99
CA ASP A 10 17.99 11.74 0.80
C ASP A 10 16.74 12.66 0.62
N GLY A 11 15.76 12.59 1.53
CA GLY A 11 14.58 13.47 1.55
C GLY A 11 13.39 12.96 0.76
N ALA A 12 13.31 11.66 0.45
CA ALA A 12 12.13 11.10 -0.18
C ALA A 12 10.90 11.26 0.74
N GLN A 13 9.82 11.78 0.20
CA GLN A 13 8.56 11.97 0.92
C GLN A 13 7.65 10.74 0.88
N MET A 14 7.99 9.76 0.06
CA MET A 14 7.30 8.48 -0.10
C MET A 14 8.26 7.48 -0.74
N VAL A 15 8.15 6.21 -0.38
CA VAL A 15 8.94 5.13 -0.97
C VAL A 15 8.01 4.04 -1.49
N LEU A 16 8.17 3.68 -2.76
CA LEU A 16 7.47 2.57 -3.40
C LEU A 16 8.44 1.40 -3.61
N CYS A 17 8.10 0.26 -3.06
CA CYS A 17 8.86 -0.98 -3.20
C CYS A 17 8.14 -1.90 -4.20
N THR A 18 8.81 -2.24 -5.29
CA THR A 18 8.33 -3.20 -6.29
C THR A 18 9.13 -4.49 -6.22
N GLY A 19 8.50 -5.62 -6.48
CA GLY A 19 9.11 -6.94 -6.38
C GLY A 19 9.20 -7.48 -4.95
N GLY A 20 9.26 -8.79 -4.82
CA GLY A 20 9.29 -9.47 -3.52
C GLY A 20 8.06 -9.22 -2.66
N MET A 21 6.89 -9.04 -3.28
CA MET A 21 5.60 -8.73 -2.65
C MET A 21 4.51 -9.75 -2.99
N SER A 22 4.90 -10.97 -3.31
CA SER A 22 3.99 -12.08 -3.56
C SER A 22 3.85 -12.97 -2.30
N VAL A 23 3.18 -14.09 -2.45
CA VAL A 23 3.06 -15.11 -1.39
C VAL A 23 4.25 -16.07 -1.32
N ASP A 24 5.28 -15.83 -2.13
CA ASP A 24 6.47 -16.68 -2.17
C ASP A 24 7.26 -16.53 -0.87
N PRO A 25 7.67 -17.64 -0.20
CA PRO A 25 8.49 -17.59 1.00
C PRO A 25 9.81 -16.85 0.83
N ASP A 26 10.33 -16.76 -0.39
CA ASP A 26 11.56 -16.03 -0.73
C ASP A 26 11.36 -14.52 -0.89
N ASP A 27 10.14 -14.04 -0.85
CA ASP A 27 9.79 -12.63 -0.93
C ASP A 27 10.18 -11.90 0.36
N ARG A 28 11.22 -11.09 0.27
CA ARG A 28 11.84 -10.43 1.43
C ARG A 28 11.39 -9.00 1.67
N THR A 29 10.64 -8.40 0.76
CA THR A 29 10.26 -6.98 0.85
C THR A 29 9.43 -6.68 2.10
N PRO A 30 8.40 -7.46 2.49
CA PRO A 30 7.65 -7.20 3.72
C PRO A 30 8.52 -7.33 4.98
N GLY A 31 9.42 -8.33 5.00
CA GLY A 31 10.38 -8.50 6.09
C GLY A 31 11.32 -7.31 6.22
N ALA A 32 11.88 -6.84 5.10
CA ALA A 32 12.77 -5.70 5.07
C ALA A 32 12.09 -4.41 5.55
N ILE A 33 10.82 -4.18 5.19
CA ILE A 33 10.03 -3.04 5.67
C ILE A 33 9.80 -3.16 7.18
N ARG A 34 9.50 -4.35 7.69
CA ARG A 34 9.35 -4.58 9.13
C ARG A 34 10.64 -4.28 9.89
N GLU A 35 11.79 -4.71 9.36
CA GLU A 35 13.11 -4.47 9.95
C GLU A 35 13.54 -2.99 9.96
N LEU A 36 12.87 -2.11 9.21
CA LEU A 36 13.08 -0.65 9.31
C LEU A 36 12.59 -0.07 10.64
N GLY A 37 11.76 -0.81 11.36
CA GLY A 37 10.99 -0.25 12.48
C GLY A 37 9.80 0.60 12.02
N ALA A 38 9.39 0.50 10.77
CA ALA A 38 8.22 1.18 10.26
C ALA A 38 6.92 0.63 10.88
N LYS A 39 5.98 1.50 11.20
CA LYS A 39 4.65 1.09 11.64
C LYS A 39 3.89 0.54 10.44
N ILE A 40 3.71 -0.78 10.39
CA ILE A 40 2.89 -1.42 9.36
C ILE A 40 1.42 -1.15 9.69
N ILE A 41 0.70 -0.54 8.73
CA ILE A 41 -0.74 -0.32 8.80
C ILE A 41 -1.46 -1.57 8.30
N THR A 42 -1.02 -2.06 7.15
CA THR A 42 -1.56 -3.29 6.58
C THR A 42 -0.51 -4.05 5.79
N TYR A 43 -0.63 -5.36 5.80
CA TYR A 43 -0.03 -6.26 4.82
C TYR A 43 -1.12 -7.22 4.36
N GLY A 44 -1.62 -6.96 3.19
CA GLY A 44 -2.83 -7.50 2.63
C GLY A 44 -3.94 -6.44 2.55
N ALA A 45 -4.79 -6.57 1.56
CA ALA A 45 -5.94 -5.70 1.36
C ALA A 45 -7.15 -6.52 0.90
N PRO A 46 -8.37 -6.22 1.39
CA PRO A 46 -9.58 -6.89 0.95
C PRO A 46 -10.04 -6.36 -0.43
N VAL A 47 -9.09 -6.12 -1.34
CA VAL A 47 -9.32 -5.52 -2.65
C VAL A 47 -8.55 -6.29 -3.71
N LEU A 48 -9.20 -6.61 -4.82
CA LEU A 48 -8.61 -7.22 -6.01
C LEU A 48 -8.83 -6.31 -7.24
N PRO A 49 -7.79 -6.12 -8.07
CA PRO A 49 -6.40 -6.56 -7.89
C PRO A 49 -5.67 -5.79 -6.78
N GLY A 50 -4.69 -6.43 -6.13
CA GLY A 50 -3.83 -5.78 -5.17
C GLY A 50 -3.83 -6.39 -3.76
N ALA A 51 -4.37 -7.61 -3.59
CA ALA A 51 -4.55 -8.24 -2.28
C ALA A 51 -3.27 -8.32 -1.41
N MET A 52 -2.08 -8.34 -2.02
CA MET A 52 -0.79 -8.38 -1.29
C MET A 52 -0.18 -6.99 -1.07
N PHE A 53 -0.97 -5.94 -1.20
CA PHE A 53 -0.51 -4.56 -0.93
C PHE A 53 -0.06 -4.39 0.53
N LEU A 54 1.02 -3.63 0.72
CA LEU A 54 1.52 -3.26 2.04
C LEU A 54 1.59 -1.74 2.15
N LEU A 55 1.12 -1.21 3.26
CA LEU A 55 1.30 0.18 3.66
C LEU A 55 1.95 0.23 5.04
N ALA A 56 3.01 1.01 5.15
CA ALA A 56 3.69 1.29 6.40
C ALA A 56 4.10 2.77 6.46
N TYR A 57 4.35 3.26 7.66
CA TYR A 57 4.94 4.58 7.88
C TYR A 57 6.27 4.42 8.62
N TYR A 58 7.31 4.95 8.02
CA TYR A 58 8.63 5.05 8.63
C TYR A 58 8.82 6.44 9.24
N SER A 59 9.21 6.49 10.50
CA SER A 59 9.46 7.72 11.24
C SER A 59 10.97 7.96 11.37
N PRO A 60 11.57 8.86 10.56
CA PRO A 60 13.01 9.15 10.67
C PRO A 60 13.40 9.80 11.99
N GLY A 61 12.45 10.37 12.73
CA GLY A 61 12.71 11.14 13.93
C GLY A 61 13.13 12.58 13.65
N ASN A 62 13.64 13.27 14.68
CA ASN A 62 14.16 14.64 14.59
C ASN A 62 13.18 15.68 14.00
N GLY A 63 11.87 15.49 14.17
CA GLY A 63 10.85 16.39 13.63
C GLY A 63 10.58 16.23 12.13
N ILE A 64 11.18 15.25 11.48
CA ILE A 64 10.89 14.91 10.08
C ILE A 64 9.54 14.17 10.03
N PRO A 65 8.64 14.54 9.10
CA PRO A 65 7.38 13.84 8.93
C PRO A 65 7.55 12.34 8.61
N ASP A 66 6.57 11.54 9.01
CA ASP A 66 6.53 10.13 8.67
C ASP A 66 6.58 9.94 7.14
N VAL A 67 7.40 9.02 6.69
CA VAL A 67 7.56 8.66 5.28
C VAL A 67 6.71 7.42 4.99
N PRO A 68 5.65 7.52 4.16
CA PRO A 68 4.91 6.34 3.75
C PRO A 68 5.78 5.43 2.89
N VAL A 69 5.76 4.15 3.22
CA VAL A 69 6.46 3.07 2.51
C VAL A 69 5.41 2.08 2.04
N MET A 70 5.30 1.90 0.73
CA MET A 70 4.32 0.99 0.14
C MET A 70 5.02 -0.16 -0.58
N GLY A 71 4.55 -1.37 -0.33
CA GLY A 71 4.92 -2.57 -1.08
C GLY A 71 3.86 -2.86 -2.13
N LEU A 72 4.25 -2.85 -3.40
CA LEU A 72 3.33 -3.02 -4.51
C LEU A 72 3.32 -4.46 -5.00
N PRO A 73 2.16 -5.13 -5.02
CA PRO A 73 2.04 -6.49 -5.53
C PRO A 73 2.28 -6.56 -7.05
N GLY A 74 2.68 -7.72 -7.54
CA GLY A 74 3.04 -7.90 -8.96
C GLY A 74 1.92 -7.54 -9.95
N CYS A 75 0.66 -7.59 -9.54
CA CYS A 75 -0.47 -7.22 -10.40
C CYS A 75 -0.48 -5.76 -10.85
N VAL A 76 0.24 -4.85 -10.18
CA VAL A 76 0.38 -3.44 -10.63
C VAL A 76 1.10 -3.32 -11.98
N MET A 77 1.77 -4.40 -12.42
CA MET A 77 2.48 -4.42 -13.70
C MET A 77 1.54 -4.53 -14.91
N TYR A 78 0.31 -5.00 -14.74
CA TYR A 78 -0.60 -5.31 -15.85
C TYR A 78 -2.07 -5.00 -15.58
N ALA A 79 -2.47 -4.77 -14.33
CA ALA A 79 -3.82 -4.32 -14.02
C ALA A 79 -3.90 -2.79 -14.18
N GLU A 80 -4.93 -2.31 -14.86
CA GLU A 80 -5.14 -0.87 -15.07
C GLU A 80 -5.34 -0.13 -13.75
N ARG A 81 -5.95 -0.81 -12.77
CA ARG A 81 -6.25 -0.25 -11.44
C ARG A 81 -6.11 -1.33 -10.38
N THR A 82 -5.58 -0.94 -9.25
CA THR A 82 -5.38 -1.80 -8.08
C THR A 82 -5.75 -1.04 -6.80
N VAL A 83 -5.65 -1.66 -5.65
CA VAL A 83 -5.80 -0.96 -4.37
C VAL A 83 -4.82 0.22 -4.22
N PHE A 84 -3.66 0.15 -4.86
CA PHE A 84 -2.69 1.24 -4.86
C PHE A 84 -3.29 2.55 -5.40
N ASP A 85 -4.12 2.47 -6.45
CA ASP A 85 -4.76 3.64 -7.06
C ASP A 85 -5.80 4.29 -6.14
N LEU A 86 -6.35 3.55 -5.19
CA LEU A 86 -7.26 4.08 -4.17
C LEU A 86 -6.50 4.76 -3.02
N ILE A 87 -5.35 4.20 -2.65
CA ILE A 87 -4.56 4.63 -1.50
C ILE A 87 -3.66 5.81 -1.85
N LEU A 88 -3.02 5.80 -3.02
CA LEU A 88 -2.05 6.81 -3.43
C LEU A 88 -2.58 8.25 -3.35
N PRO A 89 -3.79 8.59 -3.85
CA PRO A 89 -4.29 9.97 -3.77
C PRO A 89 -4.44 10.46 -2.34
N ARG A 90 -4.82 9.60 -1.41
CA ARG A 90 -4.95 9.91 0.01
C ARG A 90 -3.59 10.21 0.64
N VAL A 91 -2.61 9.35 0.38
CA VAL A 91 -1.24 9.54 0.88
C VAL A 91 -0.64 10.83 0.32
N LEU A 92 -0.86 11.13 -0.96
CA LEU A 92 -0.40 12.38 -1.58
C LEU A 92 -1.09 13.62 -0.97
N ALA A 93 -2.35 13.49 -0.59
CA ALA A 93 -3.08 14.53 0.14
C ALA A 93 -2.63 14.66 1.61
N LYS A 94 -1.66 13.86 2.06
CA LYS A 94 -1.19 13.78 3.46
C LYS A 94 -2.28 13.34 4.43
N ASP A 95 -3.28 12.62 3.93
CA ASP A 95 -4.29 11.98 4.73
C ASP A 95 -3.65 10.74 5.37
N LYS A 96 -3.56 10.71 6.70
CA LYS A 96 -2.94 9.60 7.40
C LYS A 96 -3.91 8.43 7.45
N ILE A 97 -3.52 7.35 6.80
CA ILE A 97 -4.32 6.14 6.73
C ILE A 97 -3.95 5.26 7.92
N ASP A 98 -4.92 4.96 8.76
CA ASP A 98 -4.75 4.07 9.92
C ASP A 98 -5.36 2.68 9.68
N ASP A 99 -6.23 2.55 8.68
CA ASP A 99 -6.88 1.32 8.25
C ASP A 99 -7.19 1.37 6.75
N ILE A 100 -7.27 0.23 6.09
CA ILE A 100 -7.63 0.13 4.67
C ILE A 100 -8.86 -0.74 4.41
N GLU A 101 -9.54 -1.25 5.42
CA GLU A 101 -10.72 -2.10 5.25
C GLU A 101 -11.85 -1.37 4.52
N ASP A 102 -12.06 -0.09 4.83
CA ASP A 102 -13.08 0.73 4.20
C ASP A 102 -12.86 0.93 2.69
N TYR A 103 -11.61 0.84 2.21
CA TYR A 103 -11.30 0.97 0.78
C TYR A 103 -11.70 -0.25 -0.05
N GLY A 104 -12.03 -1.36 0.60
CA GLY A 104 -12.56 -2.57 -0.04
C GLY A 104 -14.03 -2.47 -0.40
N GLN A 105 -14.74 -1.47 0.10
CA GLN A 105 -16.17 -1.32 -0.17
C GLN A 105 -16.42 -1.02 -1.65
N GLY A 106 -17.32 -1.80 -2.25
CA GLY A 106 -17.61 -1.73 -3.68
C GLY A 106 -16.62 -2.43 -4.60
N GLY A 107 -15.46 -2.87 -4.09
CA GLY A 107 -14.45 -3.59 -4.86
C GLY A 107 -14.63 -5.10 -4.85
N LEU A 108 -14.75 -5.68 -3.68
CA LEU A 108 -14.90 -7.12 -3.48
C LEU A 108 -16.35 -7.57 -3.28
N CYS A 109 -17.31 -6.69 -3.46
CA CYS A 109 -18.73 -7.00 -3.24
C CYS A 109 -19.07 -7.46 -1.82
N LEU A 110 -18.22 -7.14 -0.83
CA LEU A 110 -18.44 -7.54 0.55
C LEU A 110 -19.35 -6.58 1.32
N GLY A 111 -19.46 -5.34 0.87
CA GLY A 111 -20.26 -4.30 1.51
C GLY A 111 -21.43 -3.76 0.68
N CYS A 112 -21.61 -4.23 -0.55
CA CYS A 112 -22.71 -3.77 -1.39
C CYS A 112 -23.97 -4.59 -1.12
N GLU A 113 -25.06 -3.93 -0.71
CA GLU A 113 -26.37 -4.58 -0.59
C GLU A 113 -26.89 -5.08 -1.94
N ILE A 114 -26.60 -4.35 -3.03
CA ILE A 114 -26.96 -4.70 -4.40
C ILE A 114 -25.72 -4.56 -5.28
N CYS A 115 -25.33 -5.63 -5.95
CA CYS A 115 -24.24 -5.59 -6.93
C CYS A 115 -24.70 -4.90 -8.21
N VAL A 116 -24.03 -3.84 -8.59
CA VAL A 116 -24.26 -3.08 -9.83
C VAL A 116 -23.19 -3.33 -10.90
N PHE A 117 -22.41 -4.41 -10.76
CA PHE A 117 -21.45 -4.78 -11.79
C PHE A 117 -22.13 -5.00 -13.14
N PRO A 118 -21.57 -4.49 -14.26
CA PRO A 118 -20.27 -3.82 -14.43
C PRO A 118 -20.26 -2.31 -14.20
N GLU A 119 -21.35 -1.70 -13.80
CA GLU A 119 -21.49 -0.25 -13.58
C GLU A 119 -20.91 0.21 -12.21
N CYS A 120 -20.24 -0.69 -11.49
CA CYS A 120 -19.62 -0.42 -10.21
C CYS A 120 -18.63 0.75 -10.30
N GLY A 121 -18.73 1.71 -9.37
CA GLY A 121 -17.83 2.87 -9.30
C GLY A 121 -16.43 2.57 -8.81
N PHE A 122 -16.17 1.33 -8.33
CA PHE A 122 -14.86 0.96 -7.80
C PHE A 122 -13.75 1.10 -8.85
N GLY A 123 -12.72 1.86 -8.52
CA GLY A 123 -11.58 2.08 -9.39
C GLY A 123 -11.85 2.89 -10.67
N LYS A 124 -12.95 3.63 -10.73
CA LYS A 124 -13.29 4.52 -11.86
C LYS A 124 -12.95 5.97 -11.54
#